data_46103660f6a540ac52787ae3e3bcc3f8
#
_entry.id   46103660f6a540ac52787ae3e3bcc3f8
#
_cell.length_a   1.000
_cell.length_b   1.000
_cell.length_c   1.000
_cell.angle_alpha   90.00
_cell.angle_beta   90.00
_cell.angle_gamma   90.00
#
_symmetry.space_group_name_H-M   'P 1'
#
loop_
_entity.id
_entity.type
_entity.pdbx_description
1 polymer ?
#
loop_
_entity_poly.entity_id
_entity_poly.type
_entity_poly.pdbx_seq_one_letter_code
_entity_poly.pdbx_strand_id
1 'polypeptide(L)'
;GIIQQTILRSMQLAEYAPKSIGHFGLAYEKYLHFTSPIRRYPDLLVHRACKAILEHRTYGYMNSIEAMSEQVSFCERRAETLGRKVDAYYKCKFASQHIGSQFAGVINTVVSFGLFVSIPELLIDGLVHITELGGDYFIFDEKNHSLTGKQNGFKYVAGQSVTILIANVNMDKLFIDLELVKE
;
A
#
# COMPACT_ATOMS: atom_id res chain seq x y z
N GLY A 1 4.51 13.99 -4.08
CA GLY A 1 5.67 14.45 -3.29
C GLY A 1 5.64 13.91 -1.87
N ILE A 2 6.73 14.05 -1.12
CA ILE A 2 6.90 13.53 0.26
C ILE A 2 5.77 13.96 1.19
N ILE A 3 5.36 15.23 1.12
CA ILE A 3 4.26 15.79 1.94
C ILE A 3 2.95 15.01 1.71
N GLN A 4 2.59 14.73 0.47
CA GLN A 4 1.38 13.97 0.14
C GLN A 4 1.43 12.54 0.71
N GLN A 5 2.58 11.87 0.59
CA GLN A 5 2.77 10.54 1.15
C GLN A 5 2.68 10.54 2.68
N THR A 6 3.26 11.55 3.34
CA THR A 6 3.18 11.70 4.80
C THR A 6 1.75 11.90 5.26
N ILE A 7 0.98 12.76 4.57
CA ILE A 7 -0.44 12.99 4.87
C ILE A 7 -1.24 11.68 4.69
N LEU A 8 -1.05 10.97 3.55
CA LEU A 8 -1.75 9.71 3.30
C LEU A 8 -1.43 8.63 4.35
N ARG A 9 -0.18 8.55 4.79
CA ARG A 9 0.23 7.60 5.84
C ARG A 9 -0.31 7.94 7.24
N SER A 10 -0.60 9.20 7.50
CA SER A 10 -1.18 9.66 8.77
C SER A 10 -2.70 9.51 8.84
N MET A 11 -3.37 9.24 7.71
CA MET A 11 -4.81 9.05 7.68
C MET A 11 -5.18 7.69 8.29
N GLN A 12 -6.21 7.70 9.12
CA GLN A 12 -6.80 6.46 9.63
C GLN A 12 -7.51 5.71 8.50
N LEU A 13 -7.48 4.39 8.59
CA LEU A 13 -8.24 3.54 7.67
C LEU A 13 -9.75 3.74 7.91
N ALA A 14 -10.52 3.71 6.82
CA ALA A 14 -11.97 3.72 6.92
C ALA A 14 -12.47 2.45 7.64
N GLU A 15 -13.49 2.58 8.46
CA GLU A 15 -14.13 1.49 9.16
C GLU A 15 -15.66 1.61 9.11
N TYR A 16 -16.34 0.48 9.18
CA TYR A 16 -17.77 0.47 9.36
C TYR A 16 -18.10 0.55 10.85
N ALA A 17 -18.96 1.48 11.21
CA ALA A 17 -19.36 1.72 12.59
C ALA A 17 -20.87 1.88 12.72
N PRO A 18 -21.49 1.48 13.84
CA PRO A 18 -22.92 1.62 14.05
C PRO A 18 -23.34 3.08 14.25
N LYS A 19 -22.39 3.93 14.69
CA LYS A 19 -22.59 5.36 14.89
C LYS A 19 -21.82 6.15 13.85
N SER A 20 -22.42 7.20 13.31
CA SER A 20 -21.74 8.09 12.39
C SER A 20 -20.65 8.88 13.12
N ILE A 21 -19.42 8.74 12.68
CA ILE A 21 -18.25 9.53 13.13
C ILE A 21 -17.83 10.56 12.08
N GLY A 22 -18.61 10.67 10.98
CA GLY A 22 -18.27 11.47 9.82
C GLY A 22 -17.25 10.81 8.90
N HIS A 23 -17.05 11.39 7.75
CA HIS A 23 -16.01 10.97 6.78
C HIS A 23 -15.06 12.13 6.52
N PHE A 24 -13.94 12.18 7.24
CA PHE A 24 -12.99 13.29 7.16
C PHE A 24 -12.48 13.54 5.73
N GLY A 25 -12.06 12.49 5.03
CA GLY A 25 -11.48 12.62 3.67
C GLY A 25 -12.46 13.13 2.61
N LEU A 26 -13.78 12.97 2.82
CA LEU A 26 -14.85 13.49 1.94
C LEU A 26 -15.54 14.71 2.52
N ALA A 27 -15.20 15.11 3.74
CA ALA A 27 -15.82 16.23 4.48
C ALA A 27 -17.35 16.07 4.65
N TYR A 28 -17.84 14.85 4.85
CA TYR A 28 -19.25 14.58 5.14
C TYR A 28 -19.47 14.27 6.62
N GLU A 29 -20.48 14.88 7.22
CA GLU A 29 -20.90 14.55 8.59
C GLU A 29 -21.53 13.16 8.69
N LYS A 30 -22.20 12.72 7.63
CA LYS A 30 -22.84 11.41 7.53
C LYS A 30 -22.49 10.80 6.18
N TYR A 31 -22.01 9.58 6.21
CA TYR A 31 -21.64 8.84 5.01
C TYR A 31 -21.94 7.37 5.19
N LEU A 32 -22.39 6.72 4.15
CA LEU A 32 -22.60 5.28 4.12
C LEU A 32 -22.38 4.74 2.71
N HIS A 33 -22.02 3.48 2.63
CA HIS A 33 -21.99 2.75 1.38
C HIS A 33 -23.39 2.26 1.01
N PHE A 34 -23.79 2.44 -0.24
CA PHE A 34 -25.14 2.12 -0.69
C PHE A 34 -25.18 1.44 -2.07
N THR A 35 -24.25 1.78 -2.97
CA THR A 35 -24.38 1.53 -4.41
C THR A 35 -23.87 0.17 -4.88
N SER A 36 -23.29 -0.67 -4.01
CA SER A 36 -22.69 -1.94 -4.40
C SER A 36 -23.13 -3.14 -3.52
N PRO A 37 -24.44 -3.41 -3.33
CA PRO A 37 -24.92 -4.45 -2.42
C PRO A 37 -24.58 -5.89 -2.85
N ILE A 38 -24.18 -6.10 -4.11
CA ILE A 38 -23.76 -7.41 -4.61
C ILE A 38 -22.44 -7.86 -4.00
N ARG A 39 -21.50 -6.92 -3.82
CA ARG A 39 -20.14 -7.21 -3.38
C ARG A 39 -19.76 -6.61 -2.02
N ARG A 40 -20.58 -5.73 -1.46
CA ARG A 40 -20.37 -5.15 -0.13
C ARG A 40 -21.57 -5.42 0.75
N TYR A 41 -21.36 -6.24 1.78
CA TYR A 41 -22.41 -6.58 2.73
C TYR A 41 -23.00 -5.37 3.48
N PRO A 42 -22.24 -4.33 3.87
CA PRO A 42 -22.81 -3.12 4.47
C PRO A 42 -23.87 -2.45 3.60
N ASP A 43 -23.66 -2.37 2.29
CA ASP A 43 -24.64 -1.80 1.36
C ASP A 43 -25.95 -2.59 1.43
N LEU A 44 -25.87 -3.94 1.47
CA LEU A 44 -27.03 -4.78 1.60
C LEU A 44 -27.77 -4.57 2.95
N LEU A 45 -27.03 -4.36 4.04
CA LEU A 45 -27.62 -4.03 5.34
C LEU A 45 -28.39 -2.70 5.29
N VAL A 46 -27.81 -1.70 4.63
CA VAL A 46 -28.46 -0.39 4.42
C VAL A 46 -29.73 -0.55 3.58
N HIS A 47 -29.69 -1.30 2.47
CA HIS A 47 -30.87 -1.60 1.66
C HIS A 47 -31.99 -2.25 2.49
N ARG A 48 -31.64 -3.24 3.32
CA ARG A 48 -32.60 -3.91 4.21
C ARG A 48 -33.18 -2.97 5.25
N ALA A 49 -32.36 -2.09 5.81
CA ALA A 49 -32.82 -1.06 6.76
C ALA A 49 -33.79 -0.07 6.09
N CYS A 50 -33.43 0.46 4.90
CA CYS A 50 -34.32 1.32 4.14
C CYS A 50 -35.65 0.65 3.81
N LYS A 51 -35.63 -0.61 3.39
CA LYS A 51 -36.86 -1.37 3.12
C LYS A 51 -37.72 -1.54 4.37
N ALA A 52 -37.12 -1.86 5.52
CA ALA A 52 -37.84 -1.97 6.78
C ALA A 52 -38.51 -0.65 7.18
N ILE A 53 -37.82 0.47 7.01
CA ILE A 53 -38.37 1.82 7.28
C ILE A 53 -39.58 2.11 6.37
N LEU A 54 -39.44 1.88 5.06
CA LEU A 54 -40.51 2.12 4.09
C LEU A 54 -41.74 1.24 4.33
N GLU A 55 -41.56 0.03 4.86
CA GLU A 55 -42.63 -0.89 5.19
C GLU A 55 -43.12 -0.76 6.65
N HIS A 56 -42.68 0.28 7.36
CA HIS A 56 -43.00 0.53 8.78
C HIS A 56 -42.73 -0.67 9.70
N ARG A 57 -41.69 -1.47 9.38
CA ARG A 57 -41.28 -2.63 10.17
C ARG A 57 -40.03 -2.32 11.00
N THR A 58 -39.89 -3.02 12.13
CA THR A 58 -38.65 -2.96 12.91
C THR A 58 -37.50 -3.63 12.14
N TYR A 59 -36.34 -2.95 12.09
CA TYR A 59 -35.14 -3.54 11.52
C TYR A 59 -34.53 -4.55 12.49
N GLY A 60 -34.62 -5.85 12.16
CA GLY A 60 -34.30 -6.95 13.06
C GLY A 60 -32.82 -7.11 13.44
N TYR A 61 -31.91 -6.37 12.77
CA TYR A 61 -30.45 -6.50 13.01
C TYR A 61 -29.87 -5.39 13.92
N MET A 62 -30.70 -4.52 14.50
CA MET A 62 -30.21 -3.39 15.32
C MET A 62 -29.35 -3.85 16.51
N ASN A 63 -29.71 -4.97 17.15
CA ASN A 63 -28.99 -5.47 18.32
C ASN A 63 -27.64 -6.13 17.99
N SER A 64 -27.38 -6.45 16.71
CA SER A 64 -26.14 -7.09 16.25
C SER A 64 -25.30 -6.21 15.33
N ILE A 65 -25.72 -4.96 15.10
CA ILE A 65 -25.08 -4.07 14.11
C ILE A 65 -23.63 -3.76 14.46
N GLU A 66 -23.30 -3.68 15.74
CA GLU A 66 -21.93 -3.44 16.21
C GLU A 66 -21.00 -4.59 15.84
N ALA A 67 -21.34 -5.81 16.23
CA ALA A 67 -20.59 -7.02 15.88
C ALA A 67 -20.50 -7.22 14.35
N MET A 68 -21.56 -6.90 13.63
CA MET A 68 -21.58 -6.96 12.17
C MET A 68 -20.63 -5.94 11.54
N SER A 69 -20.57 -4.71 12.07
CA SER A 69 -19.68 -3.65 11.59
C SER A 69 -18.20 -4.03 11.78
N GLU A 70 -17.85 -4.56 12.94
CA GLU A 70 -16.51 -5.07 13.23
C GLU A 70 -16.11 -6.21 12.29
N GLN A 71 -16.99 -7.19 12.11
CA GLN A 71 -16.76 -8.35 11.24
C GLN A 71 -16.58 -7.91 9.78
N VAL A 72 -17.39 -6.99 9.29
CA VAL A 72 -17.28 -6.48 7.92
C VAL A 72 -16.00 -5.70 7.72
N SER A 73 -15.63 -4.84 8.66
CA SER A 73 -14.36 -4.11 8.61
C SER A 73 -13.15 -5.04 8.61
N PHE A 74 -13.22 -6.13 9.38
CA PHE A 74 -12.20 -7.18 9.36
C PHE A 74 -12.12 -7.88 8.00
N CYS A 75 -13.26 -8.27 7.44
CA CYS A 75 -13.32 -8.93 6.13
C CYS A 75 -12.80 -8.06 5.01
N GLU A 76 -13.10 -6.76 5.03
CA GLU A 76 -12.62 -5.80 4.03
C GLU A 76 -11.08 -5.66 4.08
N ARG A 77 -10.50 -5.47 5.26
CA ARG A 77 -9.03 -5.44 5.43
C ARG A 77 -8.37 -6.73 4.97
N ARG A 78 -9.00 -7.87 5.24
CA ARG A 78 -8.52 -9.18 4.77
C ARG A 78 -8.56 -9.28 3.25
N ALA A 79 -9.65 -8.84 2.63
CA ALA A 79 -9.81 -8.85 1.17
C ALA A 79 -8.77 -7.94 0.49
N GLU A 80 -8.55 -6.74 1.03
CA GLU A 80 -7.52 -5.82 0.54
C GLU A 80 -6.11 -6.43 0.66
N THR A 81 -5.81 -7.07 1.78
CA THR A 81 -4.51 -7.75 1.98
C THR A 81 -4.31 -8.89 0.98
N LEU A 82 -5.36 -9.67 0.71
CA LEU A 82 -5.34 -10.72 -0.31
C LEU A 82 -5.13 -10.14 -1.71
N GLY A 83 -5.84 -9.07 -2.07
CA GLY A 83 -5.65 -8.38 -3.34
C GLY A 83 -4.20 -7.95 -3.55
N ARG A 84 -3.62 -7.30 -2.54
CA ARG A 84 -2.19 -6.90 -2.59
C ARG A 84 -1.23 -8.08 -2.76
N LYS A 85 -1.52 -9.22 -2.11
CA LYS A 85 -0.70 -10.44 -2.27
C LYS A 85 -0.82 -11.04 -3.68
N VAL A 86 -2.01 -11.04 -4.26
CA VAL A 86 -2.23 -11.51 -5.63
C VAL A 86 -1.48 -10.61 -6.62
N ASP A 87 -1.57 -9.29 -6.47
CA ASP A 87 -0.82 -8.34 -7.30
C ASP A 87 0.69 -8.56 -7.17
N ALA A 88 1.18 -8.70 -5.94
CA ALA A 88 2.60 -8.98 -5.68
C ALA A 88 3.05 -10.29 -6.33
N TYR A 89 2.22 -11.35 -6.27
CA TYR A 89 2.52 -12.63 -6.93
C TYR A 89 2.69 -12.47 -8.45
N TYR A 90 1.77 -11.78 -9.10
CA TYR A 90 1.86 -11.57 -10.56
C TYR A 90 2.99 -10.63 -10.93
N LYS A 91 3.26 -9.59 -10.14
CA LYS A 91 4.44 -8.72 -10.31
C LYS A 91 5.74 -9.53 -10.22
N CYS A 92 5.89 -10.38 -9.21
CA CYS A 92 7.05 -11.26 -9.06
C CYS A 92 7.17 -12.26 -10.21
N LYS A 93 6.05 -12.90 -10.60
CA LYS A 93 6.04 -13.84 -11.73
C LYS A 93 6.43 -13.16 -13.04
N PHE A 94 6.02 -11.92 -13.26
CA PHE A 94 6.42 -11.14 -14.43
C PHE A 94 7.91 -10.74 -14.34
N ALA A 95 8.35 -10.22 -13.18
CA ALA A 95 9.74 -9.84 -12.95
C ALA A 95 10.72 -10.99 -13.10
N SER A 96 10.32 -12.23 -12.78
CA SER A 96 11.18 -13.42 -12.92
C SER A 96 11.61 -13.70 -14.35
N GLN A 97 10.88 -13.20 -15.34
CA GLN A 97 11.24 -13.31 -16.76
C GLN A 97 12.31 -12.29 -17.19
N HIS A 98 12.59 -11.32 -16.33
CA HIS A 98 13.51 -10.22 -16.59
C HIS A 98 14.74 -10.21 -15.66
N ILE A 99 15.00 -11.32 -14.96
CA ILE A 99 16.20 -11.46 -14.13
C ILE A 99 17.45 -11.28 -15.00
N GLY A 100 18.40 -10.44 -14.54
CA GLY A 100 19.61 -10.08 -15.27
C GLY A 100 19.43 -8.91 -16.26
N SER A 101 18.22 -8.41 -16.44
CA SER A 101 17.95 -7.24 -17.31
C SER A 101 18.06 -5.93 -16.54
N GLN A 102 18.52 -4.88 -17.24
CA GLN A 102 18.69 -3.55 -16.70
C GLN A 102 17.52 -2.63 -17.11
N PHE A 103 17.11 -1.76 -16.20
CA PHE A 103 16.02 -0.82 -16.41
C PHE A 103 16.31 0.53 -15.76
N ALA A 104 15.68 1.57 -16.28
CA ALA A 104 15.59 2.85 -15.59
C ALA A 104 14.62 2.74 -14.42
N GLY A 105 15.07 3.13 -13.23
CA GLY A 105 14.29 3.12 -12.02
C GLY A 105 14.19 4.50 -11.37
N VAL A 106 13.22 4.66 -10.48
CA VAL A 106 13.07 5.86 -9.66
C VAL A 106 12.96 5.44 -8.19
N ILE A 107 13.75 6.04 -7.33
CA ILE A 107 13.71 5.79 -5.89
C ILE A 107 12.40 6.35 -5.34
N ASN A 108 11.51 5.47 -4.87
CA ASN A 108 10.24 5.87 -4.27
C ASN A 108 10.37 6.18 -2.78
N THR A 109 11.14 5.36 -2.07
CA THR A 109 11.30 5.51 -0.62
C THR A 109 12.69 5.06 -0.22
N VAL A 110 13.29 5.81 0.70
CA VAL A 110 14.56 5.48 1.34
C VAL A 110 14.29 5.04 2.77
N VAL A 111 14.83 3.90 3.15
CA VAL A 111 14.70 3.30 4.49
C VAL A 111 16.08 2.92 5.02
N SER A 112 16.17 2.61 6.32
CA SER A 112 17.46 2.30 6.97
C SER A 112 18.18 1.08 6.39
N PHE A 113 17.45 0.15 5.78
CA PHE A 113 17.99 -1.09 5.20
C PHE A 113 18.10 -1.08 3.67
N GLY A 114 17.75 0.05 2.99
CA GLY A 114 17.90 0.15 1.54
C GLY A 114 16.98 1.14 0.86
N LEU A 115 16.80 0.94 -0.46
CA LEU A 115 16.03 1.80 -1.35
C LEU A 115 14.89 1.00 -1.99
N PHE A 116 13.66 1.47 -1.86
CA PHE A 116 12.57 0.99 -2.69
C PHE A 116 12.58 1.75 -4.01
N VAL A 117 12.75 1.01 -5.09
CA VAL A 117 12.86 1.56 -6.45
C VAL A 117 11.72 1.04 -7.29
N SER A 118 11.00 1.93 -7.97
CA SER A 118 10.03 1.55 -8.99
C SER A 118 10.67 1.50 -10.37
N ILE A 119 10.22 0.57 -11.17
CA ILE A 119 10.55 0.42 -12.60
C ILE A 119 9.29 0.82 -13.38
N PRO A 120 9.18 2.07 -13.84
CA PRO A 120 7.95 2.55 -14.48
C PRO A 120 7.58 1.78 -15.75
N GLU A 121 8.56 1.34 -16.50
CA GLU A 121 8.36 0.55 -17.73
C GLU A 121 7.62 -0.78 -17.47
N LEU A 122 7.91 -1.43 -16.33
CA LEU A 122 7.33 -2.73 -15.97
C LEU A 122 6.19 -2.62 -14.95
N LEU A 123 5.94 -1.43 -14.40
CA LEU A 123 4.97 -1.19 -13.31
C LEU A 123 5.21 -2.07 -12.07
N ILE A 124 6.47 -2.37 -11.78
CA ILE A 124 6.90 -3.14 -10.60
C ILE A 124 7.79 -2.32 -9.69
N ASP A 125 7.85 -2.75 -8.44
CA ASP A 125 8.71 -2.16 -7.41
C ASP A 125 9.60 -3.24 -6.82
N GLY A 126 10.83 -2.90 -6.46
CA GLY A 126 11.76 -3.81 -5.79
C GLY A 126 12.61 -3.09 -4.76
N LEU A 127 13.42 -3.84 -4.04
CA LEU A 127 14.35 -3.33 -3.03
C LEU A 127 15.80 -3.47 -3.51
N VAL A 128 16.53 -2.38 -3.44
CA VAL A 128 18.00 -2.40 -3.41
C VAL A 128 18.41 -2.41 -1.95
N HIS A 129 18.95 -3.53 -1.47
CA HIS A 129 19.40 -3.62 -0.08
C HIS A 129 20.63 -2.73 0.14
N ILE A 130 20.82 -2.22 1.37
CA ILE A 130 21.91 -1.30 1.70
C ILE A 130 23.30 -1.89 1.39
N THR A 131 23.46 -3.21 1.45
CA THR A 131 24.71 -3.92 1.10
C THR A 131 25.05 -3.82 -0.38
N GLU A 132 24.05 -3.60 -1.24
CA GLU A 132 24.20 -3.53 -2.70
C GLU A 132 24.45 -2.08 -3.18
N LEU A 133 24.42 -1.10 -2.28
CA LEU A 133 24.67 0.30 -2.64
C LEU A 133 26.16 0.60 -2.93
N GLY A 134 27.04 -0.33 -2.60
CA GLY A 134 28.46 -0.23 -2.88
C GLY A 134 29.34 -0.26 -1.62
N GLY A 135 30.66 -0.12 -1.81
CA GLY A 135 31.71 -0.31 -0.79
C GLY A 135 31.80 0.78 0.28
N ASP A 136 30.74 1.54 0.56
CA ASP A 136 30.71 2.57 1.60
C ASP A 136 29.73 2.20 2.73
N TYR A 137 29.93 2.79 3.89
CA TYR A 137 29.00 2.68 5.00
C TYR A 137 27.95 3.79 4.88
N PHE A 138 26.68 3.43 4.71
CA PHE A 138 25.59 4.37 4.55
C PHE A 138 24.90 4.67 5.88
N ILE A 139 24.70 5.96 6.15
CA ILE A 139 24.01 6.47 7.32
C ILE A 139 22.61 6.91 6.91
N PHE A 140 21.60 6.38 7.57
CA PHE A 140 20.20 6.78 7.34
C PHE A 140 19.85 8.04 8.13
N ASP A 141 19.36 9.05 7.43
CA ASP A 141 18.78 10.26 8.03
C ASP A 141 17.26 10.14 8.02
N GLU A 142 16.69 9.89 9.20
CA GLU A 142 15.25 9.71 9.37
C GLU A 142 14.46 10.98 9.05
N LYS A 143 15.01 12.17 9.33
CA LYS A 143 14.32 13.45 9.09
C LYS A 143 14.19 13.76 7.61
N ASN A 144 15.24 13.48 6.85
CA ASN A 144 15.31 13.78 5.41
C ASN A 144 14.99 12.56 4.54
N HIS A 145 14.69 11.39 5.14
CA HIS A 145 14.49 10.11 4.44
C HIS A 145 15.57 9.89 3.38
N SER A 146 16.82 9.91 3.78
CA SER A 146 17.97 9.78 2.88
C SER A 146 19.04 8.85 3.44
N LEU A 147 19.76 8.16 2.54
CA LEU A 147 20.96 7.41 2.86
C LEU A 147 22.18 8.17 2.33
N THR A 148 23.15 8.44 3.19
CA THR A 148 24.38 9.17 2.83
C THR A 148 25.60 8.31 3.12
N GLY A 149 26.45 8.13 2.12
CA GLY A 149 27.72 7.43 2.26
C GLY A 149 28.69 8.20 3.15
N LYS A 150 29.33 7.50 4.08
CA LYS A 150 30.24 8.10 5.08
C LYS A 150 31.56 8.59 4.46
N GLN A 151 32.07 7.86 3.47
CA GLN A 151 33.36 8.15 2.86
C GLN A 151 33.21 9.00 1.59
N ASN A 152 32.29 8.57 0.69
CA ASN A 152 32.13 9.21 -0.62
C ASN A 152 31.12 10.39 -0.60
N GLY A 153 30.35 10.57 0.49
CA GLY A 153 29.35 11.63 0.62
C GLY A 153 28.16 11.49 -0.34
N PHE A 154 28.06 10.39 -1.09
CA PHE A 154 26.97 10.19 -2.04
C PHE A 154 25.65 10.03 -1.33
N LYS A 155 24.60 10.71 -1.81
CA LYS A 155 23.31 10.78 -1.15
C LYS A 155 22.20 10.22 -2.03
N TYR A 156 21.46 9.24 -1.49
CA TYR A 156 20.24 8.72 -2.11
C TYR A 156 19.01 9.34 -1.49
N VAL A 157 18.09 9.83 -2.34
CA VAL A 157 16.85 10.49 -1.94
C VAL A 157 15.68 10.01 -2.82
N ALA A 158 14.46 10.12 -2.30
CA ALA A 158 13.25 9.83 -3.07
C ALA A 158 13.12 10.78 -4.28
N GLY A 159 12.69 10.22 -5.41
CA GLY A 159 12.56 10.92 -6.69
C GLY A 159 13.82 10.91 -7.57
N GLN A 160 14.93 10.36 -7.08
CA GLN A 160 16.17 10.24 -7.87
C GLN A 160 16.03 9.10 -8.90
N SER A 161 16.46 9.36 -10.13
CA SER A 161 16.57 8.34 -11.18
C SER A 161 17.85 7.54 -10.98
N VAL A 162 17.75 6.23 -11.20
CA VAL A 162 18.84 5.26 -11.05
C VAL A 162 18.73 4.20 -12.14
N THR A 163 19.84 3.59 -12.52
CA THR A 163 19.85 2.39 -13.35
C THR A 163 19.94 1.18 -12.43
N ILE A 164 19.02 0.23 -12.59
CA ILE A 164 18.93 -0.97 -11.76
C ILE A 164 18.96 -2.23 -12.62
N LEU A 165 19.39 -3.32 -12.00
CA LEU A 165 19.31 -4.67 -12.53
C LEU A 165 18.35 -5.48 -11.64
N ILE A 166 17.49 -6.30 -12.24
CA ILE A 166 16.70 -7.27 -11.49
C ILE A 166 17.62 -8.45 -11.15
N ALA A 167 18.07 -8.51 -9.88
CA ALA A 167 19.04 -9.49 -9.44
C ALA A 167 18.40 -10.85 -9.13
N ASN A 168 17.29 -10.81 -8.39
CA ASN A 168 16.60 -12.02 -7.95
C ASN A 168 15.10 -11.76 -7.70
N VAL A 169 14.31 -12.82 -7.76
CA VAL A 169 12.87 -12.77 -7.42
C VAL A 169 12.54 -13.93 -6.49
N ASN A 170 12.11 -13.60 -5.28
CA ASN A 170 11.67 -14.59 -4.31
C ASN A 170 10.15 -14.77 -4.38
N MET A 171 9.69 -15.86 -4.98
CA MET A 171 8.27 -16.16 -5.17
C MET A 171 7.55 -16.50 -3.86
N ASP A 172 8.25 -17.05 -2.86
CA ASP A 172 7.64 -17.42 -1.57
C ASP A 172 7.36 -16.20 -0.70
N LYS A 173 8.30 -15.25 -0.69
CA LYS A 173 8.18 -13.99 0.05
C LYS A 173 7.51 -12.88 -0.75
N LEU A 174 7.28 -13.09 -2.05
CA LEU A 174 6.76 -12.11 -3.00
C LEU A 174 7.61 -10.83 -3.03
N PHE A 175 8.89 -11.02 -3.26
CA PHE A 175 9.90 -9.99 -3.15
C PHE A 175 10.80 -9.94 -4.39
N ILE A 176 11.16 -8.73 -4.83
CA ILE A 176 12.04 -8.49 -5.98
C ILE A 176 13.29 -7.78 -5.47
N ASP A 177 14.43 -8.44 -5.60
CA ASP A 177 15.74 -7.91 -5.26
C ASP A 177 16.34 -7.20 -6.48
N LEU A 178 16.76 -5.96 -6.27
CA LEU A 178 17.36 -5.10 -7.28
C LEU A 178 18.81 -4.77 -6.88
N GLU A 179 19.66 -4.56 -7.87
CA GLU A 179 21.00 -4.04 -7.71
C GLU A 179 21.16 -2.73 -8.47
N LEU A 180 21.97 -1.80 -7.93
CA LEU A 180 22.33 -0.60 -8.66
C LEU A 180 23.40 -0.92 -9.68
N VAL A 181 23.17 -0.50 -10.93
CA VAL A 181 24.20 -0.52 -11.97
C VAL A 181 25.04 0.74 -11.80
N LYS A 182 26.32 0.56 -11.51
CA LYS A 182 27.28 1.66 -11.45
C LYS A 182 27.71 2.03 -12.87
N GLU A 183 27.64 3.31 -13.18
CA GLU A 183 28.29 3.86 -14.38
C GLU A 183 29.81 3.83 -14.26
#